data_cec7b003cb26e1efd4ff24df5495207b
#
_entry.id   cec7b003cb26e1efd4ff24df5495207b
#
_cell.length_a   1.000
_cell.length_b   1.000
_cell.length_c   1.000
_cell.angle_alpha   90.00
_cell.angle_beta   90.00
_cell.angle_gamma   90.00
#
_symmetry.space_group_name_H-M   'P 1'
#
loop_
_entity.id
_entity.type
_entity.pdbx_description
1 polymer ?
#
loop_
_entity_poly.entity_id
_entity_poly.type
_entity_poly.pdbx_seq_one_letter_code
_entity_poly.pdbx_strand_id
1 'polypeptide(L)'
;LVTSNQAGLAVPDWPTSFGHLFKIPPMVGGIKYEHSHRMLAEFVGLLTIFAAVLVQFIEKRSWMRKLGWTALVLVIVQGILGGITVKMFLPWYVSTAHAAVAQTFFCLVVLMALFTSRSWIEDTTAPTIDPGRISLSTLTLLSLLALYLQLFFGGAFRHSGMSILPHILNAVVVTGILIWTSVRGMIEGRTIAQLKTP
;
A
#
# COMPACT_ATOMS: atom_id res chain seq x y z
N LEU A 1 -10.61 4.81 8.45
CA LEU A 1 -11.99 5.31 8.52
C LEU A 1 -12.90 4.29 9.20
N VAL A 2 -13.07 3.08 8.64
CA VAL A 2 -13.94 2.02 9.17
C VAL A 2 -13.52 1.62 10.59
N THR A 3 -12.26 1.23 10.80
CA THR A 3 -11.74 0.81 12.11
C THR A 3 -11.79 1.93 13.14
N SER A 4 -11.49 3.18 12.74
CA SER A 4 -11.50 4.33 13.65
C SER A 4 -12.90 4.68 14.16
N ASN A 5 -13.94 4.29 13.42
CA ASN A 5 -15.34 4.48 13.78
C ASN A 5 -16.00 3.20 14.31
N GLN A 6 -15.23 2.14 14.59
CA GLN A 6 -15.72 0.83 15.02
C GLN A 6 -16.84 0.26 14.11
N ALA A 7 -16.76 0.54 12.81
CA ALA A 7 -17.80 0.26 11.84
C ALA A 7 -17.55 -1.02 11.02
N GLY A 8 -16.55 -1.84 11.37
CA GLY A 8 -16.11 -2.98 10.56
C GLY A 8 -17.10 -4.15 10.46
N LEU A 9 -18.21 -4.12 11.20
CA LEU A 9 -19.29 -5.11 11.15
C LEU A 9 -20.67 -4.43 11.04
N ALA A 10 -20.72 -3.18 10.60
CA ALA A 10 -21.97 -2.45 10.44
C ALA A 10 -22.80 -2.96 9.25
N VAL A 11 -22.16 -3.64 8.28
CA VAL A 11 -22.78 -4.35 7.16
C VAL A 11 -22.42 -5.82 7.28
N PRO A 12 -23.36 -6.68 7.71
CA PRO A 12 -23.07 -8.05 8.19
C PRO A 12 -22.73 -9.05 7.09
N ASP A 13 -23.05 -8.74 5.84
CA ASP A 13 -22.91 -9.64 4.70
C ASP A 13 -21.78 -9.19 3.74
N TRP A 14 -21.31 -10.14 2.94
CA TRP A 14 -20.33 -9.91 1.88
C TRP A 14 -20.47 -11.04 0.83
N PRO A 15 -20.44 -10.75 -0.48
CA PRO A 15 -20.17 -9.47 -1.18
C PRO A 15 -21.33 -8.49 -1.19
N THR A 16 -22.50 -8.90 -0.76
CA THR A 16 -23.72 -8.08 -0.70
C THR A 16 -23.67 -7.06 0.44
N SER A 17 -24.62 -6.11 0.41
CA SER A 17 -24.93 -5.23 1.52
C SER A 17 -26.43 -5.38 1.83
N PHE A 18 -26.75 -5.98 2.98
CA PHE A 18 -28.12 -6.32 3.39
C PHE A 18 -28.88 -7.15 2.32
N GLY A 19 -28.19 -8.16 1.75
CA GLY A 19 -28.73 -9.06 0.74
C GLY A 19 -28.79 -8.49 -0.69
N HIS A 20 -28.36 -7.25 -0.91
CA HIS A 20 -28.40 -6.59 -2.21
C HIS A 20 -27.01 -6.24 -2.73
N LEU A 21 -26.78 -6.38 -4.05
CA LEU A 21 -25.51 -6.00 -4.69
C LEU A 21 -25.46 -4.50 -5.03
N PHE A 22 -26.59 -3.90 -5.44
CA PHE A 22 -26.61 -2.55 -6.00
C PHE A 22 -27.47 -1.56 -5.21
N LYS A 23 -28.17 -2.00 -4.16
CA LYS A 23 -29.02 -1.13 -3.35
C LYS A 23 -28.18 -0.43 -2.29
N ILE A 24 -28.22 0.89 -2.29
CA ILE A 24 -27.57 1.70 -1.25
C ILE A 24 -28.42 1.60 0.03
N PRO A 25 -27.88 1.07 1.14
CA PRO A 25 -28.58 1.02 2.42
C PRO A 25 -28.69 2.42 3.04
N PRO A 26 -29.53 2.60 4.08
CA PRO A 26 -29.56 3.84 4.83
C PRO A 26 -28.17 4.18 5.36
N MET A 27 -27.62 5.34 4.93
CA MET A 27 -26.25 5.78 5.24
C MET A 27 -26.17 6.42 6.63
N VAL A 28 -26.49 5.66 7.68
CA VAL A 28 -26.53 6.10 9.08
C VAL A 28 -25.50 5.35 9.94
N GLY A 29 -25.01 5.97 10.99
CA GLY A 29 -24.09 5.35 11.95
C GLY A 29 -22.86 4.73 11.28
N GLY A 30 -22.53 3.48 11.67
CA GLY A 30 -21.42 2.71 11.12
C GLY A 30 -21.57 2.33 9.65
N ILE A 31 -22.84 2.14 9.20
CA ILE A 31 -23.14 1.72 7.83
C ILE A 31 -22.56 2.69 6.80
N LYS A 32 -22.65 3.99 7.04
CA LYS A 32 -22.09 5.00 6.12
C LYS A 32 -20.58 4.84 5.90
N TYR A 33 -19.83 4.46 6.92
CA TYR A 33 -18.39 4.30 6.82
C TYR A 33 -18.02 3.00 6.11
N GLU A 34 -18.65 1.89 6.48
CA GLU A 34 -18.35 0.59 5.90
C GLU A 34 -18.84 0.49 4.45
N HIS A 35 -20.07 0.90 4.18
CA HIS A 35 -20.61 0.84 2.82
C HIS A 35 -19.88 1.81 1.88
N SER A 36 -19.56 3.04 2.32
CA SER A 36 -18.75 3.96 1.52
C SER A 36 -17.35 3.40 1.23
N HIS A 37 -16.75 2.69 2.19
CA HIS A 37 -15.47 2.02 1.98
C HIS A 37 -15.58 0.93 0.90
N ARG A 38 -16.64 0.13 0.91
CA ARG A 38 -16.90 -0.91 -0.11
C ARG A 38 -17.10 -0.30 -1.49
N MET A 39 -17.94 0.74 -1.61
CA MET A 39 -18.14 1.46 -2.90
C MET A 39 -16.83 2.02 -3.44
N LEU A 40 -16.00 2.62 -2.58
CA LEU A 40 -14.70 3.13 -3.00
C LEU A 40 -13.77 1.99 -3.42
N ALA A 41 -13.78 0.86 -2.72
CA ALA A 41 -12.98 -0.32 -3.07
C ALA A 41 -13.39 -0.91 -4.43
N GLU A 42 -14.70 -0.97 -4.72
CA GLU A 42 -15.24 -1.39 -6.03
C GLU A 42 -14.77 -0.45 -7.15
N PHE A 43 -14.85 0.86 -6.92
CA PHE A 43 -14.38 1.85 -7.88
C PHE A 43 -12.86 1.73 -8.13
N VAL A 44 -12.05 1.57 -7.09
CA VAL A 44 -10.60 1.31 -7.20
C VAL A 44 -10.34 0.01 -7.96
N GLY A 45 -11.14 -1.04 -7.70
CA GLY A 45 -11.06 -2.30 -8.43
C GLY A 45 -11.29 -2.12 -9.95
N LEU A 46 -12.34 -1.40 -10.33
CA LEU A 46 -12.64 -1.09 -11.74
C LEU A 46 -11.51 -0.27 -12.41
N LEU A 47 -11.01 0.75 -11.71
CA LEU A 47 -9.87 1.54 -12.21
C LEU A 47 -8.61 0.68 -12.38
N THR A 48 -8.39 -0.27 -11.48
CA THR A 48 -7.23 -1.18 -11.58
C THR A 48 -7.36 -2.14 -12.76
N ILE A 49 -8.56 -2.68 -13.03
CA ILE A 49 -8.83 -3.48 -14.23
C ILE A 49 -8.52 -2.64 -15.48
N PHE A 50 -9.07 -1.43 -15.55
CA PHE A 50 -8.84 -0.52 -16.67
C PHE A 50 -7.34 -0.22 -16.86
N ALA A 51 -6.62 0.10 -15.78
CA ALA A 51 -5.18 0.38 -15.83
C ALA A 51 -4.38 -0.85 -16.28
N ALA A 52 -4.68 -2.06 -15.78
CA ALA A 52 -3.99 -3.28 -16.16
C ALA A 52 -4.18 -3.59 -17.65
N VAL A 53 -5.41 -3.46 -18.15
CA VAL A 53 -5.75 -3.63 -19.57
C VAL A 53 -5.05 -2.57 -20.42
N LEU A 54 -5.11 -1.31 -20.03
CA LEU A 54 -4.47 -0.20 -20.75
C LEU A 54 -2.95 -0.43 -20.86
N VAL A 55 -2.29 -0.74 -19.76
CA VAL A 55 -0.85 -1.03 -19.71
C VAL A 55 -0.50 -2.23 -20.57
N GLN A 56 -1.35 -3.27 -20.64
CA GLN A 56 -1.12 -4.45 -21.48
C GLN A 56 -1.00 -4.08 -22.95
N PHE A 57 -1.79 -3.14 -23.45
CA PHE A 57 -1.84 -2.79 -24.88
C PHE A 57 -0.90 -1.64 -25.26
N ILE A 58 -0.68 -0.66 -24.36
CA ILE A 58 0.10 0.54 -24.69
C ILE A 58 1.57 0.37 -24.32
N GLU A 59 1.87 -0.37 -23.24
CA GLU A 59 3.23 -0.44 -22.71
C GLU A 59 4.07 -1.52 -23.41
N LYS A 60 5.28 -1.12 -23.85
CA LYS A 60 6.21 -2.04 -24.54
C LYS A 60 7.08 -2.84 -23.56
N ARG A 61 7.35 -2.30 -22.37
CA ARG A 61 8.19 -2.92 -21.34
C ARG A 61 7.45 -4.09 -20.69
N SER A 62 7.94 -5.30 -20.85
CA SER A 62 7.29 -6.52 -20.35
C SER A 62 7.14 -6.54 -18.81
N TRP A 63 8.15 -6.01 -18.09
CA TRP A 63 8.09 -5.93 -16.64
C TRP A 63 6.99 -4.98 -16.15
N MET A 64 6.73 -3.89 -16.88
CA MET A 64 5.68 -2.93 -16.55
C MET A 64 4.28 -3.53 -16.74
N ARG A 65 4.10 -4.35 -17.80
CA ARG A 65 2.85 -5.12 -17.99
C ARG A 65 2.61 -6.10 -16.84
N LYS A 66 3.68 -6.77 -16.38
CA LYS A 66 3.61 -7.65 -15.19
C LYS A 66 3.20 -6.88 -13.94
N LEU A 67 3.70 -5.65 -13.73
CA LEU A 67 3.26 -4.81 -12.59
C LEU A 67 1.77 -4.50 -12.65
N GLY A 68 1.23 -4.17 -13.82
CA GLY A 68 -0.21 -3.95 -14.00
C GLY A 68 -1.05 -5.18 -13.60
N TRP A 69 -0.66 -6.36 -14.05
CA TRP A 69 -1.33 -7.61 -13.66
C TRP A 69 -1.14 -7.95 -12.18
N THR A 70 0.04 -7.65 -11.61
CA THR A 70 0.27 -7.81 -10.16
C THR A 70 -0.64 -6.89 -9.35
N ALA A 71 -0.85 -5.64 -9.79
CA ALA A 71 -1.79 -4.73 -9.14
C ALA A 71 -3.22 -5.29 -9.16
N LEU A 72 -3.64 -5.87 -10.29
CA LEU A 72 -4.96 -6.50 -10.40
C LEU A 72 -5.10 -7.71 -9.46
N VAL A 73 -4.09 -8.57 -9.38
CA VAL A 73 -4.10 -9.69 -8.43
C VAL A 73 -4.17 -9.19 -6.99
N LEU A 74 -3.40 -8.17 -6.64
CA LEU A 74 -3.40 -7.61 -5.27
C LEU A 74 -4.76 -6.99 -4.90
N VAL A 75 -5.43 -6.29 -5.82
CA VAL A 75 -6.75 -5.71 -5.51
C VAL A 75 -7.82 -6.79 -5.36
N ILE A 76 -7.73 -7.90 -6.10
CA ILE A 76 -8.61 -9.06 -5.91
C ILE A 76 -8.37 -9.69 -4.54
N VAL A 77 -7.10 -9.95 -4.19
CA VAL A 77 -6.72 -10.47 -2.86
C VAL A 77 -7.21 -9.54 -1.75
N GLN A 78 -7.09 -8.22 -1.97
CA GLN A 78 -7.59 -7.21 -1.04
C GLN A 78 -9.10 -7.30 -0.81
N GLY A 79 -9.88 -7.48 -1.88
CA GLY A 79 -11.32 -7.68 -1.79
C GLY A 79 -11.68 -8.94 -1.01
N ILE A 80 -11.01 -10.07 -1.31
CA ILE A 80 -11.22 -11.35 -0.62
C ILE A 80 -10.89 -11.23 0.88
N LEU A 81 -9.72 -10.64 1.23
CA LEU A 81 -9.34 -10.42 2.63
C LEU A 81 -10.36 -9.52 3.33
N GLY A 82 -10.85 -8.46 2.67
CA GLY A 82 -11.92 -7.61 3.20
C GLY A 82 -13.20 -8.40 3.50
N GLY A 83 -13.60 -9.30 2.60
CA GLY A 83 -14.75 -10.19 2.83
C GLY A 83 -14.51 -11.18 3.99
N ILE A 84 -13.31 -11.76 4.09
CA ILE A 84 -12.95 -12.66 5.18
C ILE A 84 -12.97 -11.93 6.52
N THR A 85 -12.51 -10.66 6.60
CA THR A 85 -12.58 -9.88 7.85
C THR A 85 -14.00 -9.76 8.37
N VAL A 86 -14.99 -9.54 7.50
CA VAL A 86 -16.40 -9.46 7.87
C VAL A 86 -16.93 -10.83 8.28
N LYS A 87 -16.70 -11.86 7.48
CA LYS A 87 -17.21 -13.23 7.71
C LYS A 87 -16.65 -13.87 8.99
N MET A 88 -15.44 -13.53 9.39
CA MET A 88 -14.76 -14.09 10.56
C MET A 88 -14.78 -13.13 11.77
N PHE A 89 -15.61 -12.09 11.76
CA PHE A 89 -15.74 -11.14 12.88
C PHE A 89 -14.43 -10.44 13.26
N LEU A 90 -13.69 -9.94 12.26
CA LEU A 90 -12.49 -9.10 12.40
C LEU A 90 -11.30 -9.79 13.12
N PRO A 91 -10.88 -10.99 12.76
CA PRO A 91 -9.71 -11.57 13.41
C PRO A 91 -8.47 -10.71 13.13
N TRP A 92 -7.67 -10.49 14.18
CA TRP A 92 -6.55 -9.55 14.14
C TRP A 92 -5.54 -9.83 13.02
N TYR A 93 -5.24 -11.10 12.76
CA TYR A 93 -4.27 -11.53 11.75
C TYR A 93 -4.78 -11.29 10.32
N VAL A 94 -6.07 -11.51 10.04
CA VAL A 94 -6.67 -11.21 8.73
C VAL A 94 -6.75 -9.71 8.52
N SER A 95 -7.18 -8.96 9.54
CA SER A 95 -7.28 -7.50 9.48
C SER A 95 -5.91 -6.84 9.27
N THR A 96 -4.86 -7.37 9.91
CA THR A 96 -3.47 -6.93 9.72
C THR A 96 -2.97 -7.27 8.31
N ALA A 97 -3.25 -8.49 7.81
CA ALA A 97 -2.90 -8.89 6.45
C ALA A 97 -3.61 -8.01 5.40
N HIS A 98 -4.91 -7.74 5.59
CA HIS A 98 -5.66 -6.82 4.74
C HIS A 98 -5.03 -5.43 4.69
N ALA A 99 -4.60 -4.88 5.83
CA ALA A 99 -3.89 -3.59 5.88
C ALA A 99 -2.53 -3.66 5.16
N ALA A 100 -1.76 -4.74 5.32
CA ALA A 100 -0.45 -4.89 4.69
C ALA A 100 -0.57 -5.00 3.15
N VAL A 101 -1.52 -5.79 2.65
CA VAL A 101 -1.79 -5.91 1.20
C VAL A 101 -2.26 -4.58 0.62
N ALA A 102 -3.09 -3.80 1.35
CA ALA A 102 -3.51 -2.47 0.93
C ALA A 102 -2.32 -1.52 0.71
N GLN A 103 -1.37 -1.50 1.65
CA GLN A 103 -0.17 -0.66 1.53
C GLN A 103 0.72 -1.13 0.37
N THR A 104 0.89 -2.45 0.21
CA THR A 104 1.64 -3.02 -0.93
C THR A 104 1.01 -2.63 -2.26
N PHE A 105 -0.31 -2.75 -2.38
CA PHE A 105 -1.05 -2.31 -3.57
C PHE A 105 -0.86 -0.81 -3.84
N PHE A 106 -0.99 0.02 -2.82
CA PHE A 106 -0.79 1.46 -2.95
C PHE A 106 0.63 1.81 -3.43
N CYS A 107 1.67 1.22 -2.80
CA CYS A 107 3.05 1.40 -3.25
C CYS A 107 3.25 0.96 -4.69
N LEU A 108 2.66 -0.16 -5.12
CA LEU A 108 2.74 -0.63 -6.48
C LEU A 108 2.13 0.35 -7.49
N VAL A 109 0.95 0.90 -7.17
CA VAL A 109 0.29 1.90 -8.03
C VAL A 109 1.13 3.18 -8.13
N VAL A 110 1.73 3.64 -7.02
CA VAL A 110 2.65 4.78 -7.01
C VAL A 110 3.89 4.49 -7.88
N LEU A 111 4.47 3.29 -7.78
CA LEU A 111 5.59 2.89 -8.64
C LEU A 111 5.19 2.84 -10.12
N MET A 112 3.99 2.34 -10.44
CA MET A 112 3.48 2.36 -11.81
C MET A 112 3.35 3.79 -12.34
N ALA A 113 2.83 4.72 -11.53
CA ALA A 113 2.72 6.13 -11.89
C ALA A 113 4.11 6.76 -12.10
N LEU A 114 5.08 6.46 -11.23
CA LEU A 114 6.45 6.92 -11.36
C LEU A 114 7.10 6.42 -12.65
N PHE A 115 7.05 5.12 -12.90
CA PHE A 115 7.69 4.47 -14.06
C PHE A 115 7.04 4.82 -15.41
N THR A 116 5.82 5.35 -15.40
CA THR A 116 5.14 5.88 -16.59
C THR A 116 5.26 7.40 -16.72
N SER A 117 5.87 8.08 -15.75
CA SER A 117 6.08 9.53 -15.80
C SER A 117 7.10 9.90 -16.88
N ARG A 118 6.95 11.11 -17.46
CA ARG A 118 7.87 11.64 -18.44
C ARG A 118 9.29 11.74 -17.91
N SER A 119 9.45 12.24 -16.68
CA SER A 119 10.77 12.38 -16.03
C SER A 119 11.52 11.07 -15.91
N TRP A 120 10.80 9.96 -15.65
CA TRP A 120 11.43 8.64 -15.61
C TRP A 120 11.80 8.09 -16.99
N ILE A 121 10.92 8.30 -17.99
CA ILE A 121 11.12 7.75 -19.35
C ILE A 121 12.23 8.50 -20.08
N GLU A 122 12.34 9.80 -19.89
CA GLU A 122 13.31 10.69 -20.55
C GLU A 122 14.65 10.76 -19.79
N ASP A 123 14.74 10.12 -18.62
CA ASP A 123 15.97 10.10 -17.83
C ASP A 123 17.04 9.22 -18.49
N THR A 124 18.10 9.87 -18.95
CA THR A 124 19.27 9.24 -19.61
C THR A 124 20.51 9.17 -18.71
N THR A 125 20.35 9.49 -17.42
CA THR A 125 21.51 9.48 -16.50
C THR A 125 22.07 8.10 -16.27
N ALA A 126 23.40 8.02 -16.36
CA ALA A 126 24.12 6.80 -16.02
C ALA A 126 24.03 6.53 -14.51
N PRO A 127 23.90 5.26 -14.10
CA PRO A 127 23.97 4.89 -12.69
C PRO A 127 25.30 5.36 -12.08
N THR A 128 25.23 6.04 -10.94
CA THR A 128 26.42 6.43 -10.19
C THR A 128 26.83 5.30 -9.25
N ILE A 129 28.15 5.11 -9.10
CA ILE A 129 28.69 4.17 -8.12
C ILE A 129 28.56 4.80 -6.73
N ASP A 130 27.85 4.11 -5.83
CA ASP A 130 27.73 4.52 -4.42
C ASP A 130 29.04 4.18 -3.69
N PRO A 131 29.84 5.17 -3.24
CA PRO A 131 31.11 4.94 -2.58
C PRO A 131 30.97 4.52 -1.10
N GLY A 132 29.76 4.45 -0.60
CA GLY A 132 29.49 4.15 0.80
C GLY A 132 29.76 2.70 1.17
N ARG A 133 30.26 2.46 2.42
CA ARG A 133 30.46 1.10 2.96
C ARG A 133 29.15 0.28 2.98
N ILE A 134 28.01 0.93 3.22
CA ILE A 134 26.66 0.37 3.07
C ILE A 134 26.00 1.16 1.95
N SER A 135 25.59 0.49 0.88
CA SER A 135 25.00 1.15 -0.28
C SER A 135 23.64 1.79 0.05
N LEU A 136 23.30 2.87 -0.64
CA LEU A 136 22.02 3.54 -0.50
C LEU A 136 20.84 2.59 -0.82
N SER A 137 21.04 1.69 -1.79
CA SER A 137 20.05 0.65 -2.12
C SER A 137 19.84 -0.32 -0.96
N THR A 138 20.90 -0.73 -0.25
CA THR A 138 20.79 -1.56 0.95
C THR A 138 20.06 -0.83 2.07
N LEU A 139 20.39 0.45 2.33
CA LEU A 139 19.68 1.26 3.32
C LEU A 139 18.20 1.43 2.98
N THR A 140 17.88 1.65 1.71
CA THR A 140 16.48 1.73 1.24
C THR A 140 15.74 0.41 1.46
N LEU A 141 16.37 -0.73 1.18
CA LEU A 141 15.76 -2.04 1.42
C LEU A 141 15.55 -2.28 2.93
N LEU A 142 16.53 -1.95 3.77
CA LEU A 142 16.38 -2.05 5.23
C LEU A 142 15.28 -1.14 5.76
N SER A 143 15.17 0.09 5.22
CA SER A 143 14.09 1.02 5.54
C SER A 143 12.72 0.43 5.17
N LEU A 144 12.60 -0.19 3.99
CA LEU A 144 11.38 -0.82 3.54
C LEU A 144 10.98 -1.99 4.45
N LEU A 145 11.93 -2.87 4.79
CA LEU A 145 11.68 -4.00 5.69
C LEU A 145 11.26 -3.52 7.09
N ALA A 146 11.94 -2.52 7.64
CA ALA A 146 11.59 -1.93 8.93
C ALA A 146 10.21 -1.28 8.93
N LEU A 147 9.83 -0.61 7.83
CA LEU A 147 8.48 -0.05 7.64
C LEU A 147 7.40 -1.14 7.55
N TYR A 148 7.67 -2.27 6.87
CA TYR A 148 6.72 -3.39 6.85
C TYR A 148 6.55 -4.04 8.23
N LEU A 149 7.63 -4.17 9.01
CA LEU A 149 7.53 -4.60 10.41
C LEU A 149 6.73 -3.60 11.24
N GLN A 150 6.92 -2.31 11.02
CA GLN A 150 6.15 -1.25 11.70
C GLN A 150 4.66 -1.34 11.39
N LEU A 151 4.32 -1.58 10.13
CA LEU A 151 2.96 -1.80 9.68
C LEU A 151 2.34 -3.04 10.34
N PHE A 152 3.09 -4.15 10.37
CA PHE A 152 2.65 -5.39 11.01
C PHE A 152 2.39 -5.20 12.51
N PHE A 153 3.35 -4.67 13.26
CA PHE A 153 3.19 -4.43 14.71
C PHE A 153 2.07 -3.45 15.00
N GLY A 154 1.93 -2.38 14.18
CA GLY A 154 0.85 -1.41 14.31
C GLY A 154 -0.52 -2.02 14.04
N GLY A 155 -0.64 -2.84 13.00
CA GLY A 155 -1.86 -3.57 12.67
C GLY A 155 -2.24 -4.59 13.75
N ALA A 156 -1.26 -5.39 14.20
CA ALA A 156 -1.47 -6.38 15.25
C ALA A 156 -1.89 -5.72 16.59
N PHE A 157 -1.26 -4.61 16.97
CA PHE A 157 -1.69 -3.82 18.13
C PHE A 157 -3.11 -3.26 17.93
N ARG A 158 -3.39 -2.64 16.78
CA ARG A 158 -4.68 -2.00 16.47
C ARG A 158 -5.85 -2.97 16.55
N HIS A 159 -5.62 -4.24 16.20
CA HIS A 159 -6.64 -5.30 16.20
C HIS A 159 -6.53 -6.24 17.43
N SER A 160 -5.89 -5.77 18.50
CA SER A 160 -5.77 -6.50 19.78
C SER A 160 -5.04 -7.85 19.72
N GLY A 161 -4.20 -8.04 18.70
CA GLY A 161 -3.39 -9.26 18.55
C GLY A 161 -2.07 -9.22 19.33
N MET A 162 -1.54 -8.00 19.64
CA MET A 162 -0.26 -7.81 20.31
C MET A 162 -0.28 -6.58 21.22
N SER A 163 0.68 -6.52 22.16
CA SER A 163 0.92 -5.31 22.96
C SER A 163 1.54 -4.18 22.10
N ILE A 164 1.48 -2.94 22.59
CA ILE A 164 2.05 -1.77 21.87
C ILE A 164 3.58 -1.76 21.87
N LEU A 165 4.24 -2.48 22.77
CA LEU A 165 5.69 -2.38 22.97
C LEU A 165 6.52 -2.71 21.73
N PRO A 166 6.27 -3.80 20.96
CA PRO A 166 7.01 -4.07 19.72
C PRO A 166 6.86 -2.95 18.68
N HIS A 167 5.68 -2.33 18.60
CA HIS A 167 5.42 -1.19 17.70
C HIS A 167 6.25 0.04 18.09
N ILE A 168 6.33 0.38 19.38
CA ILE A 168 7.15 1.50 19.87
C ILE A 168 8.65 1.24 19.64
N LEU A 169 9.13 0.05 20.00
CA LEU A 169 10.55 -0.28 19.84
C LEU A 169 10.97 -0.24 18.36
N ASN A 170 10.16 -0.82 17.48
CA ASN A 170 10.45 -0.78 16.05
C ASN A 170 10.33 0.65 15.47
N ALA A 171 9.46 1.51 16.01
CA ALA A 171 9.36 2.90 15.58
C ALA A 171 10.68 3.67 15.75
N VAL A 172 11.41 3.42 16.84
CA VAL A 172 12.74 4.01 17.06
C VAL A 172 13.73 3.54 15.98
N VAL A 173 13.73 2.23 15.68
CA VAL A 173 14.59 1.66 14.64
C VAL A 173 14.25 2.24 13.27
N VAL A 174 12.97 2.27 12.90
CA VAL A 174 12.48 2.87 11.65
C VAL A 174 12.94 4.32 11.53
N THR A 175 12.73 5.11 12.59
CA THR A 175 13.12 6.52 12.58
C THR A 175 14.63 6.69 12.35
N GLY A 176 15.46 5.93 13.05
CA GLY A 176 16.92 5.97 12.88
C GLY A 176 17.37 5.60 11.45
N ILE A 177 16.83 4.49 10.90
CA ILE A 177 17.18 4.05 9.55
C ILE A 177 16.70 5.06 8.50
N LEU A 178 15.49 5.60 8.63
CA LEU A 178 14.95 6.59 7.69
C LEU A 178 15.73 7.89 7.71
N ILE A 179 16.11 8.40 8.88
CA ILE A 179 16.99 9.59 9.00
C ILE A 179 18.34 9.30 8.30
N TRP A 180 18.96 8.16 8.58
CA TRP A 180 20.22 7.79 7.96
C TRP A 180 20.11 7.70 6.44
N THR A 181 19.10 6.98 5.94
CA THR A 181 18.85 6.84 4.49
C THR A 181 18.62 8.21 3.84
N SER A 182 17.83 9.08 4.49
CA SER A 182 17.53 10.43 3.97
C SER A 182 18.77 11.31 3.92
N VAL A 183 19.58 11.33 4.98
CA VAL A 183 20.82 12.11 5.04
C VAL A 183 21.80 11.62 3.96
N ARG A 184 21.99 10.29 3.82
CA ARG A 184 22.80 9.72 2.75
C ARG A 184 22.31 10.10 1.37
N GLY A 185 21.01 9.97 1.10
CA GLY A 185 20.40 10.35 -0.17
C GLY A 185 20.59 11.85 -0.49
N MET A 186 20.47 12.72 0.52
CA MET A 186 20.74 14.16 0.33
C MET A 186 22.21 14.47 0.04
N ILE A 187 23.15 13.79 0.68
CA ILE A 187 24.58 13.98 0.43
C ILE A 187 24.95 13.50 -0.98
N GLU A 188 24.53 12.32 -1.35
CA GLU A 188 24.80 11.74 -2.67
C GLU A 188 24.05 12.49 -3.77
N GLY A 189 22.82 12.92 -3.52
CA GLY A 189 22.02 13.71 -4.45
C GLY A 189 22.59 15.08 -4.77
N ARG A 190 23.39 15.68 -3.89
CA ARG A 190 24.12 16.94 -4.20
C ARG A 190 25.21 16.74 -5.24
N THR A 191 25.71 15.52 -5.41
CA THR A 191 26.72 15.19 -6.41
C THR A 191 26.11 14.82 -7.76
N ILE A 192 24.81 14.50 -7.79
CA ILE A 192 24.07 14.15 -9.01
C ILE A 192 23.31 15.41 -9.48
N ALA A 193 23.68 15.97 -10.64
CA ALA A 193 23.12 17.21 -11.17
C ALA A 193 21.59 17.23 -11.28
N GLN A 194 20.96 16.08 -11.43
CA GLN A 194 19.50 15.92 -11.60
C GLN A 194 18.68 16.07 -10.32
N LEU A 195 19.26 15.82 -9.15
CA LEU A 195 18.58 16.06 -7.87
C LEU A 195 18.72 17.52 -7.40
N LYS A 196 19.35 18.39 -8.21
CA LYS A 196 19.52 19.82 -7.94
C LYS A 196 18.38 20.70 -8.49
N THR A 197 17.49 20.13 -9.28
CA THR A 197 16.30 20.85 -9.76
C THR A 197 15.12 20.58 -8.82
N PRO A 198 14.44 21.61 -8.31
CA PRO A 198 13.24 21.48 -7.46
C PRO A 198 12.09 20.85 -8.22
#